data_5029702ae166e5b23b06d1d5d4c0dd62
#
_entry.id   5029702ae166e5b23b06d1d5d4c0dd62
#
_cell.length_a   1.000
_cell.length_b   1.000
_cell.length_c   1.000
_cell.angle_alpha   90.00
_cell.angle_beta   90.00
_cell.angle_gamma   90.00
#
_symmetry.space_group_name_H-M   'P 1'
#
loop_
_entity.id
_entity.type
_entity.pdbx_description
1 polymer ?
#
loop_
_entity_poly.entity_id
_entity_poly.type
_entity_poly.pdbx_seq_one_letter_code
_entity_poly.pdbx_strand_id
1 'polypeptide(L)'
;MKCAALTGISPDVIKELKAGKPRTIELQSTHNIMSIAGVKPGPDSHIFITSVDLEDLDPGDHGICVVVLAISVSMKRVMEFAHGLYFEERERMSARVQVKYCAPSIVKAVFHEGLTQPTYVEVFKTSCYHAG
;
A
#
# COMPACT_ATOMS: atom_id res chain seq x y z
N MET A 1 -3.85 -13.67 -9.60
CA MET A 1 -2.59 -12.90 -9.51
C MET A 1 -2.30 -12.60 -8.06
N LYS A 2 -1.15 -13.01 -7.59
CA LYS A 2 -0.70 -12.73 -6.22
C LYS A 2 0.18 -11.47 -6.22
N CYS A 3 -0.14 -10.51 -5.36
CA CYS A 3 0.60 -9.25 -5.28
C CYS A 3 0.59 -8.67 -3.87
N ALA A 4 1.48 -7.73 -3.63
CA ALA A 4 1.48 -6.98 -2.36
C ALA A 4 0.21 -6.16 -2.23
N ALA A 5 -0.25 -5.98 -1.00
CA ALA A 5 -1.48 -5.24 -0.69
C ALA A 5 -1.19 -4.09 0.25
N LEU A 6 -1.76 -2.95 -0.05
CA LEU A 6 -1.82 -1.79 0.84
C LEU A 6 -3.24 -1.66 1.38
N THR A 7 -3.37 -1.65 2.70
CA THR A 7 -4.65 -1.64 3.41
C THR A 7 -4.86 -0.33 4.15
N GLY A 8 -6.12 -0.04 4.48
CA GLY A 8 -6.46 1.18 5.22
C GLY A 8 -6.19 2.47 4.48
N ILE A 9 -6.18 2.44 3.16
CA ILE A 9 -5.96 3.62 2.33
C ILE A 9 -7.24 4.44 2.25
N SER A 10 -7.11 5.77 2.35
CA SER A 10 -8.26 6.68 2.31
C SER A 10 -9.15 6.41 1.07
N PRO A 11 -10.47 6.31 1.25
CA PRO A 11 -11.39 6.18 0.12
C PRO A 11 -11.28 7.33 -0.89
N ASP A 12 -10.95 8.54 -0.43
CA ASP A 12 -10.76 9.69 -1.31
C ASP A 12 -9.55 9.50 -2.24
N VAL A 13 -8.47 8.93 -1.73
CA VAL A 13 -7.29 8.61 -2.53
C VAL A 13 -7.64 7.59 -3.62
N ILE A 14 -8.39 6.55 -3.26
CA ILE A 14 -8.82 5.53 -4.21
C ILE A 14 -9.72 6.14 -5.29
N LYS A 15 -10.64 7.02 -4.88
CA LYS A 15 -11.52 7.73 -5.81
C LYS A 15 -10.74 8.59 -6.81
N GLU A 16 -9.73 9.31 -6.34
CA GLU A 16 -8.87 10.13 -7.20
C GLU A 16 -8.05 9.28 -8.17
N LEU A 17 -7.54 8.14 -7.72
CA LEU A 17 -6.84 7.20 -8.58
C LEU A 17 -7.76 6.67 -9.70
N LYS A 18 -8.99 6.33 -9.37
CA LYS A 18 -9.98 5.89 -10.36
C LYS A 18 -10.30 6.97 -11.39
N ALA A 19 -10.12 8.24 -11.07
CA ALA A 19 -10.28 9.34 -12.00
C ALA A 19 -9.12 9.44 -13.04
N GLY A 20 -8.11 8.60 -12.92
CA GLY A 20 -7.06 8.45 -13.94
C GLY A 20 -5.78 9.24 -13.68
N LYS A 21 -5.67 9.96 -12.59
CA LYS A 21 -4.46 10.73 -12.26
C LYS A 21 -3.47 9.87 -11.46
N PRO A 22 -2.19 9.81 -11.85
CA PRO A 22 -1.16 9.24 -10.99
C PRO A 22 -1.11 9.98 -9.67
N ARG A 23 -0.86 9.25 -8.59
CA ARG A 23 -0.81 9.83 -7.26
C ARG A 23 0.31 9.23 -6.44
N THR A 24 0.90 10.05 -5.57
CA THR A 24 1.85 9.61 -4.55
C THR A 24 1.11 9.40 -3.25
N ILE A 25 1.24 8.20 -2.69
CA ILE A 25 0.63 7.84 -1.41
C ILE A 25 1.74 7.76 -0.37
N GLU A 26 1.53 8.44 0.75
CA GLU A 26 2.44 8.36 1.90
C GLU A 26 1.99 7.23 2.82
N LEU A 27 2.92 6.33 3.15
CA LEU A 27 2.68 5.17 4.00
C LEU A 27 3.41 5.35 5.32
N GLN A 28 2.71 5.13 6.42
CA GLN A 28 3.26 5.23 7.77
C GLN A 28 3.09 3.95 8.58
N SER A 29 2.13 3.09 8.24
CA SER A 29 1.94 1.83 8.93
C SER A 29 3.02 0.82 8.54
N THR A 30 3.53 0.09 9.52
CA THR A 30 4.62 -0.86 9.31
C THR A 30 4.28 -1.93 8.27
N HIS A 31 3.09 -2.50 8.33
CA HIS A 31 2.69 -3.55 7.38
C HIS A 31 2.64 -3.05 5.93
N ASN A 32 2.15 -1.82 5.70
CA ASN A 32 2.14 -1.24 4.37
C ASN A 32 3.55 -0.96 3.85
N ILE A 33 4.42 -0.42 4.71
CA ILE A 33 5.82 -0.17 4.35
C ILE A 33 6.52 -1.48 4.02
N MET A 34 6.31 -2.52 4.82
CA MET A 34 6.89 -3.83 4.55
C MET A 34 6.36 -4.46 3.27
N SER A 35 5.08 -4.26 2.98
CA SER A 35 4.47 -4.76 1.74
C SER A 35 5.09 -4.13 0.50
N ILE A 36 5.38 -2.82 0.54
CA ILE A 36 5.91 -2.10 -0.61
C ILE A 36 7.43 -2.24 -0.75
N ALA A 37 8.15 -2.51 0.34
CA ALA A 37 9.61 -2.54 0.36
C ALA A 37 10.21 -3.60 -0.59
N GLY A 38 9.50 -4.69 -0.83
CA GLY A 38 9.94 -5.75 -1.73
C GLY A 38 9.50 -5.58 -3.18
N VAL A 39 8.77 -4.52 -3.49
CA VAL A 39 8.24 -4.30 -4.84
C VAL A 39 9.22 -3.47 -5.66
N LYS A 40 9.48 -3.89 -6.89
CA LYS A 40 10.30 -3.13 -7.84
C LYS A 40 9.37 -2.32 -8.76
N PRO A 41 9.55 -0.99 -8.83
CA PRO A 41 8.75 -0.18 -9.75
C PRO A 41 8.93 -0.62 -11.20
N GLY A 42 7.88 -0.48 -11.99
CA GLY A 42 7.93 -0.80 -13.41
C GLY A 42 6.54 -1.06 -13.99
N PRO A 43 6.43 -1.15 -15.32
CA PRO A 43 5.15 -1.31 -16.00
C PRO A 43 4.42 -2.62 -15.68
N ASP A 44 5.15 -3.63 -15.22
CA ASP A 44 4.59 -4.93 -14.84
C ASP A 44 4.42 -5.10 -13.33
N SER A 45 4.74 -4.06 -12.55
CA SER A 45 4.60 -4.08 -11.09
C SER A 45 3.22 -3.64 -10.68
N HIS A 46 2.39 -4.59 -10.28
CA HIS A 46 1.04 -4.35 -9.82
C HIS A 46 0.92 -4.63 -8.34
N ILE A 47 0.18 -3.77 -7.64
CA ILE A 47 -0.19 -3.97 -6.24
C ILE A 47 -1.70 -3.75 -6.09
N PHE A 48 -2.24 -4.31 -5.02
CA PHE A 48 -3.64 -4.13 -4.63
C PHE A 48 -3.74 -3.04 -3.57
N ILE A 49 -4.72 -2.14 -3.71
CA ILE A 49 -4.98 -1.07 -2.76
C ILE A 49 -6.45 -1.15 -2.33
N THR A 50 -6.70 -1.09 -1.03
CA THR A 50 -8.04 -1.08 -0.48
C THR A 50 -8.15 -0.13 0.71
N SER A 51 -9.36 0.38 0.95
CA SER A 51 -9.68 1.14 2.16
C SER A 51 -10.01 0.25 3.36
N VAL A 52 -10.21 -1.03 3.15
CA VAL A 52 -10.42 -2.01 4.23
C VAL A 52 -9.15 -2.12 5.06
N ASP A 53 -9.29 -2.12 6.37
CA ASP A 53 -8.16 -2.32 7.28
C ASP A 53 -7.66 -3.76 7.23
N LEU A 54 -6.37 -3.95 7.54
CA LEU A 54 -5.76 -5.28 7.49
C LEU A 54 -6.51 -6.33 8.30
N GLU A 55 -7.00 -5.95 9.47
CA GLU A 55 -7.71 -6.85 10.38
C GLU A 55 -9.06 -7.33 9.81
N ASP A 56 -9.65 -6.53 8.94
CA ASP A 56 -10.97 -6.79 8.35
C ASP A 56 -10.89 -7.35 6.92
N LEU A 57 -9.70 -7.49 6.39
CA LEU A 57 -9.51 -7.90 4.99
C LEU A 57 -9.81 -9.38 4.80
N ASP A 58 -10.82 -9.66 3.99
CA ASP A 58 -11.31 -11.00 3.69
C ASP A 58 -11.50 -11.23 2.19
N PRO A 59 -11.54 -12.50 1.76
CA PRO A 59 -11.95 -12.83 0.39
C PRO A 59 -13.31 -12.22 0.06
N GLY A 60 -13.43 -11.66 -1.12
CA GLY A 60 -14.62 -10.95 -1.58
C GLY A 60 -14.55 -9.44 -1.40
N ASP A 61 -13.59 -8.93 -0.64
CA ASP A 61 -13.41 -7.49 -0.47
C ASP A 61 -12.96 -6.82 -1.76
N HIS A 62 -13.47 -5.60 -1.98
CA HIS A 62 -13.18 -4.81 -3.16
C HIS A 62 -12.00 -3.86 -2.92
N GLY A 63 -11.26 -3.65 -3.97
CA GLY A 63 -10.20 -2.67 -4.04
C GLY A 63 -9.84 -2.36 -5.48
N ILE A 64 -8.65 -1.84 -5.67
CA ILE A 64 -8.14 -1.53 -7.00
C ILE A 64 -6.77 -2.14 -7.22
N CYS A 65 -6.48 -2.47 -8.45
CA CYS A 65 -5.14 -2.82 -8.90
C CYS A 65 -4.51 -1.56 -9.50
N VAL A 66 -3.26 -1.30 -9.11
CA VAL A 66 -2.49 -0.15 -9.61
C VAL A 66 -1.12 -0.59 -10.06
N VAL A 67 -0.54 0.19 -10.96
CA VAL A 67 0.86 0.03 -11.40
C VAL A 67 1.74 0.90 -10.50
N VAL A 68 2.85 0.35 -10.03
CA VAL A 68 3.82 1.07 -9.21
C VAL A 68 4.83 1.78 -10.11
N LEU A 69 4.84 3.11 -10.05
CA LEU A 69 5.72 3.96 -10.86
C LEU A 69 7.03 4.29 -10.16
N ALA A 70 6.98 4.54 -8.85
CA ALA A 70 8.15 4.89 -8.06
C ALA A 70 7.93 4.56 -6.59
N ILE A 71 9.00 4.21 -5.88
CA ILE A 71 8.98 3.94 -4.44
C ILE A 71 10.15 4.67 -3.79
N SER A 72 9.89 5.30 -2.65
CA SER A 72 10.90 5.91 -1.79
C SER A 72 10.63 5.52 -0.35
N VAL A 73 11.63 4.93 0.31
CA VAL A 73 11.55 4.57 1.73
C VAL A 73 12.54 5.43 2.48
N SER A 74 12.11 6.04 3.58
CA SER A 74 12.99 6.87 4.41
C SER A 74 12.80 6.57 5.88
N MET A 75 13.89 6.76 6.65
CA MET A 75 13.88 6.74 8.11
C MET A 75 14.11 8.14 8.62
N LYS A 76 13.28 8.57 9.56
CA LYS A 76 13.42 9.86 10.23
C LYS A 76 13.63 9.62 11.71
N ARG A 77 14.55 10.39 12.30
CA ARG A 77 14.69 10.50 13.75
C ARG A 77 13.74 11.58 14.25
N VAL A 78 12.90 11.23 15.20
CA VAL A 78 11.93 12.14 15.78
C VAL A 78 12.19 12.23 17.28
N MET A 79 12.23 13.45 17.81
CA MET A 79 12.27 13.68 19.25
C MET A 79 10.86 13.72 19.78
N GLU A 80 10.52 12.77 20.63
CA GLU A 80 9.20 12.72 21.26
C GLU A 80 9.30 13.04 22.75
N PHE A 81 8.32 13.77 23.26
CA PHE A 81 8.24 14.14 24.66
C PHE A 81 7.71 12.93 25.45
N ALA A 82 8.59 12.33 26.26
CA ALA A 82 8.23 11.18 27.08
C ALA A 82 8.14 11.60 28.55
N HIS A 83 7.03 11.25 29.21
CA HIS A 83 6.79 11.46 30.65
C HIS A 83 6.91 12.90 31.15
N GLY A 84 6.81 13.88 30.26
CA GLY A 84 6.77 15.30 30.63
C GLY A 84 8.10 15.93 31.10
N LEU A 85 9.16 15.15 31.25
CA LEU A 85 10.43 15.60 31.80
C LEU A 85 11.64 15.45 30.86
N TYR A 86 11.55 14.62 29.82
CA TYR A 86 12.62 14.41 28.86
C TYR A 86 12.08 13.99 27.50
N PHE A 87 12.93 14.13 26.48
CA PHE A 87 12.62 13.72 25.12
C PHE A 87 13.22 12.36 24.83
N GLU A 88 12.45 11.50 24.17
CA GLU A 88 12.97 10.27 23.57
C GLU A 88 13.21 10.47 22.08
N GLU A 89 14.38 10.02 21.63
CA GLU A 89 14.69 9.94 20.23
C GLU A 89 14.13 8.62 19.67
N ARG A 90 13.25 8.71 18.67
CA ARG A 90 12.67 7.56 17.99
C ARG A 90 12.95 7.62 16.52
N GLU A 91 13.19 6.44 15.94
CA GLU A 91 13.28 6.30 14.49
C GLU A 91 11.89 5.96 13.94
N ARG A 92 11.44 6.70 12.93
CA ARG A 92 10.21 6.42 12.21
C ARG A 92 10.52 6.12 10.77
N MET A 93 10.02 4.97 10.30
CA MET A 93 10.00 4.64 8.88
C MET A 93 8.80 5.27 8.22
N SER A 94 9.01 5.82 7.03
CA SER A 94 7.95 6.24 6.14
C SER A 94 8.29 5.82 4.72
N ALA A 95 7.27 5.62 3.91
CA ALA A 95 7.45 5.31 2.50
C ALA A 95 6.51 6.15 1.66
N ARG A 96 6.92 6.43 0.43
CA ARG A 96 6.08 7.06 -0.58
C ARG A 96 6.05 6.17 -1.79
N VAL A 97 4.87 5.91 -2.29
CA VAL A 97 4.68 5.13 -3.51
C VAL A 97 3.86 5.92 -4.50
N GLN A 98 4.38 6.08 -5.70
CA GLN A 98 3.67 6.69 -6.80
C GLN A 98 3.02 5.59 -7.62
N VAL A 99 1.72 5.69 -7.81
CA VAL A 99 0.91 4.65 -8.46
C VAL A 99 -0.03 5.25 -9.49
N LYS A 100 -0.42 4.39 -10.43
CA LYS A 100 -1.41 4.73 -11.46
C LYS A 100 -2.48 3.65 -11.49
N TYR A 101 -3.73 4.06 -11.56
CA TYR A 101 -4.87 3.15 -11.61
C TYR A 101 -4.81 2.24 -12.84
N CYS A 102 -5.14 0.98 -12.62
CA CYS A 102 -5.21 -0.03 -13.66
C CYS A 102 -6.63 -0.57 -13.81
N ALA A 103 -7.17 -1.17 -12.74
CA ALA A 103 -8.51 -1.80 -12.82
C ALA A 103 -9.07 -2.06 -11.42
N PRO A 104 -10.41 -2.21 -11.30
CA PRO A 104 -10.98 -2.70 -10.06
C PRO A 104 -10.58 -4.16 -9.82
N SER A 105 -10.47 -4.55 -8.56
CA SER A 105 -10.06 -5.89 -8.18
C SER A 105 -10.86 -6.39 -6.99
N ILE A 106 -10.97 -7.72 -6.88
CA ILE A 106 -11.63 -8.39 -5.77
C ILE A 106 -10.66 -9.41 -5.18
N VAL A 107 -10.57 -9.42 -3.86
CA VAL A 107 -9.70 -10.35 -3.14
C VAL A 107 -10.21 -11.77 -3.25
N LYS A 108 -9.34 -12.69 -3.63
CA LYS A 108 -9.60 -14.13 -3.66
C LYS A 108 -9.04 -14.82 -2.41
N ALA A 109 -7.86 -14.42 -1.96
CA ALA A 109 -7.20 -14.95 -0.77
C ALA A 109 -6.29 -13.90 -0.14
N VAL A 110 -6.09 -13.98 1.17
CA VAL A 110 -5.24 -13.06 1.94
C VAL A 110 -4.11 -13.85 2.59
N PHE A 111 -2.89 -13.35 2.49
CA PHE A 111 -1.70 -13.94 3.09
C PHE A 111 -0.97 -12.89 3.92
N HIS A 112 -1.06 -12.99 5.24
CA HIS A 112 -0.27 -12.14 6.12
C HIS A 112 0.06 -12.90 7.41
N GLU A 113 1.23 -12.62 7.99
CA GLU A 113 1.74 -13.31 9.17
C GLU A 113 1.84 -12.40 10.40
N GLY A 114 1.36 -11.17 10.30
CA GLY A 114 1.35 -10.24 11.42
C GLY A 114 1.47 -8.78 10.99
N LEU A 115 1.35 -7.86 11.97
CA LEU A 115 1.31 -6.42 11.72
C LEU A 115 2.65 -5.84 11.24
N THR A 116 3.75 -6.56 11.46
CA THR A 116 5.10 -6.14 11.05
C THR A 116 5.59 -6.87 9.80
N GLN A 117 4.75 -7.72 9.22
CA GLN A 117 5.08 -8.51 8.04
C GLN A 117 4.37 -7.96 6.80
N PRO A 118 4.91 -8.20 5.60
CA PRO A 118 4.22 -7.80 4.38
C PRO A 118 2.90 -8.55 4.22
N THR A 119 1.94 -7.88 3.60
CA THR A 119 0.65 -8.46 3.26
C THR A 119 0.59 -8.71 1.76
N TYR A 120 0.19 -9.91 1.39
CA TYR A 120 -0.05 -10.28 0.01
C TYR A 120 -1.48 -10.74 -0.16
N VAL A 121 -2.02 -10.49 -1.32
CA VAL A 121 -3.35 -10.98 -1.69
C VAL A 121 -3.27 -11.70 -3.02
N GLU A 122 -4.13 -12.70 -3.19
CA GLU A 122 -4.46 -13.19 -4.51
C GLU A 122 -5.75 -12.53 -4.94
N VAL A 123 -5.77 -11.94 -6.13
CA VAL A 123 -6.94 -11.28 -6.69
C VAL A 123 -7.39 -11.99 -7.95
N PHE A 124 -8.66 -11.84 -8.31
CA PHE A 124 -9.16 -12.33 -9.58
C PHE A 124 -8.40 -11.65 -10.72
N LYS A 125 -8.16 -12.42 -11.78
CA LYS A 125 -7.38 -11.96 -12.93
C LYS A 125 -7.93 -10.64 -13.45
N THR A 126 -7.09 -9.63 -13.46
CA THR A 126 -7.43 -8.29 -13.90
C THR A 126 -6.69 -7.99 -15.19
N SER A 127 -7.40 -7.51 -16.19
CA SER A 127 -6.78 -7.07 -17.44
C SER A 127 -6.41 -5.60 -17.31
N CYS A 128 -5.11 -5.32 -17.16
CA CYS A 128 -4.60 -3.97 -17.27
C CYS A 128 -4.15 -3.75 -18.70
N TYR A 129 -4.85 -2.89 -19.42
CA TYR A 129 -4.41 -2.48 -20.74
C TYR A 129 -3.46 -1.31 -20.61
N HIS A 130 -2.22 -1.53 -21.03
CA HIS A 130 -1.33 -0.43 -21.27
C HIS A 130 -1.71 0.18 -22.61
N ALA A 131 -2.46 1.27 -22.55
CA ALA A 131 -2.75 2.01 -23.75
C ALA A 131 -1.46 2.60 -24.28
N GLY A 132 -1.01 2.06 -25.31
CA GLY A 132 0.04 2.59 -26.16
C GLY A 132 1.40 2.49 -25.79
#